data_2d25c2491228ae750d0019756d181d98
#
_entry.id   2d25c2491228ae750d0019756d181d98
#
_cell.length_a   1.000
_cell.length_b   1.000
_cell.length_c   1.000
_cell.angle_alpha   90.00
_cell.angle_beta   90.00
_cell.angle_gamma   90.00
#
_symmetry.space_group_name_H-M   'P 1'
#
loop_
_entity.id
_entity.type
_entity.pdbx_description
1 polymer ?
#
loop_
_entity_poly.entity_id
_entity_poly.type
_entity_poly.pdbx_seq_one_letter_code
_entity_poly.pdbx_strand_id
1 'polypeptide(L)'
;NIANRINAVKDWLSLPEEQRPHMITFYMPEVDHEAHTYGPNDPHVEAAVKFVDSSVNALQATLATLNLPINYIFVSDHGMTKVDNDNTLGMPKAIDTAAFRVPWGDALIHLYAKEESKIQSTYDALKKDSLISVFQLDETPDYWHYKKKDDIYQRLGDLIVVPHLPKVFNFSTRKTTLGKHGFDNHHPDMRASFMAWGPAFKKGLIIDDFENVNVYPIVAKILGLDYNENNIDGKINVLNSILQPIPSTMKAAKHN
;
A
#
# COMPACT_ATOMS: atom_id res chain seq x y z
N ASN A 1 -23.01 5.30 3.19
CA ASN A 1 -23.87 4.14 2.93
C ASN A 1 -23.37 3.44 1.65
N ILE A 2 -23.11 2.12 1.75
CA ILE A 2 -22.54 1.33 0.66
C ILE A 2 -23.49 1.26 -0.56
N ALA A 3 -24.80 1.14 -0.34
CA ALA A 3 -25.79 1.08 -1.42
C ALA A 3 -25.76 2.34 -2.32
N ASN A 4 -25.60 3.52 -1.73
CA ASN A 4 -25.48 4.77 -2.51
C ASN A 4 -24.22 4.78 -3.37
N ARG A 5 -23.11 4.26 -2.85
CA ARG A 5 -21.84 4.17 -3.59
C ARG A 5 -21.96 3.19 -4.77
N ILE A 6 -22.60 2.04 -4.55
CA ILE A 6 -22.87 1.05 -5.61
C ILE A 6 -23.78 1.63 -6.68
N ASN A 7 -24.86 2.33 -6.29
CA ASN A 7 -25.74 2.99 -7.23
C ASN A 7 -25.02 4.07 -8.06
N ALA A 8 -24.15 4.87 -7.45
CA ALA A 8 -23.35 5.85 -8.19
C ALA A 8 -22.49 5.19 -9.27
N VAL A 9 -21.84 4.07 -8.97
CA VAL A 9 -21.07 3.30 -9.97
C VAL A 9 -21.97 2.80 -11.10
N LYS A 10 -23.16 2.26 -10.77
CA LYS A 10 -24.14 1.83 -11.75
C LYS A 10 -24.57 2.98 -12.66
N ASP A 11 -24.87 4.14 -12.07
CA ASP A 11 -25.30 5.33 -12.81
C ASP A 11 -24.21 5.80 -13.79
N TRP A 12 -22.95 5.87 -13.34
CA TRP A 12 -21.81 6.21 -14.21
C TRP A 12 -21.62 5.22 -15.35
N LEU A 13 -21.75 3.92 -15.08
CA LEU A 13 -21.60 2.89 -16.12
C LEU A 13 -22.84 2.78 -17.03
N SER A 14 -23.97 3.38 -16.65
CA SER A 14 -25.17 3.48 -17.48
C SER A 14 -25.14 4.68 -18.45
N LEU A 15 -24.15 5.56 -18.35
CA LEU A 15 -23.97 6.68 -19.29
C LEU A 15 -23.69 6.17 -20.72
N PRO A 16 -23.96 7.00 -21.74
CA PRO A 16 -23.51 6.74 -23.11
C PRO A 16 -22.02 6.41 -23.16
N GLU A 17 -21.57 5.61 -24.14
CA GLU A 17 -20.21 5.08 -24.21
C GLU A 17 -19.15 6.19 -24.15
N GLU A 18 -19.38 7.30 -24.85
CA GLU A 18 -18.48 8.46 -24.91
C GLU A 18 -18.37 9.26 -23.61
N GLN A 19 -19.28 9.04 -22.65
CA GLN A 19 -19.29 9.69 -21.34
C GLN A 19 -19.00 8.73 -20.21
N ARG A 20 -18.96 7.42 -20.51
CA ARG A 20 -18.78 6.36 -19.52
C ARG A 20 -17.34 6.31 -19.05
N PRO A 21 -17.07 6.33 -17.73
CA PRO A 21 -15.72 6.14 -17.23
C PRO A 21 -15.20 4.74 -17.56
N HIS A 22 -13.97 4.66 -18.06
CA HIS A 22 -13.29 3.39 -18.36
C HIS A 22 -12.57 2.81 -17.12
N MET A 23 -12.36 3.62 -16.08
CA MET A 23 -11.78 3.19 -14.81
C MET A 23 -12.53 3.84 -13.65
N ILE A 24 -12.83 3.05 -12.63
CA ILE A 24 -13.44 3.51 -11.38
C ILE A 24 -12.64 2.91 -10.23
N THR A 25 -12.21 3.76 -9.30
CA THR A 25 -11.63 3.32 -8.02
C THR A 25 -12.71 3.34 -6.94
N PHE A 26 -12.84 2.22 -6.22
CA PHE A 26 -13.84 2.05 -5.18
C PHE A 26 -13.14 1.71 -3.86
N TYR A 27 -12.96 2.71 -2.99
CA TYR A 27 -12.21 2.54 -1.75
C TYR A 27 -13.08 2.00 -0.61
N MET A 28 -12.55 1.04 0.13
CA MET A 28 -13.19 0.41 1.30
C MET A 28 -12.27 0.53 2.53
N PRO A 29 -12.50 1.49 3.43
CA PRO A 29 -11.65 1.74 4.60
C PRO A 29 -11.97 0.83 5.79
N GLU A 30 -13.02 0.03 5.73
CA GLU A 30 -13.64 -0.59 6.90
C GLU A 30 -12.67 -1.56 7.61
N VAL A 31 -11.96 -2.40 6.86
CA VAL A 31 -11.04 -3.39 7.43
C VAL A 31 -9.85 -2.72 8.10
N ASP A 32 -9.25 -1.73 7.44
CA ASP A 32 -8.14 -0.96 7.98
C ASP A 32 -8.55 -0.22 9.28
N HIS A 33 -9.69 0.45 9.27
CA HIS A 33 -10.21 1.18 10.43
C HIS A 33 -10.41 0.27 11.65
N GLU A 34 -11.08 -0.86 11.46
CA GLU A 34 -11.34 -1.81 12.55
C GLU A 34 -10.04 -2.48 13.03
N ALA A 35 -9.14 -2.82 12.10
CA ALA A 35 -7.86 -3.42 12.43
C ALA A 35 -6.94 -2.47 13.21
N HIS A 36 -6.93 -1.18 12.89
CA HIS A 36 -6.26 -0.17 13.69
C HIS A 36 -6.81 -0.11 15.11
N THR A 37 -8.14 -0.12 15.26
CA THR A 37 -8.81 0.09 16.54
C THR A 37 -8.66 -1.12 17.47
N TYR A 38 -8.95 -2.32 16.97
CA TYR A 38 -9.07 -3.54 17.75
C TYR A 38 -7.90 -4.52 17.59
N GLY A 39 -7.04 -4.30 16.59
CA GLY A 39 -5.99 -5.23 16.18
C GLY A 39 -6.50 -6.24 15.14
N PRO A 40 -5.59 -6.78 14.27
CA PRO A 40 -5.97 -7.50 13.06
C PRO A 40 -6.74 -8.82 13.29
N ASN A 41 -6.62 -9.42 14.47
CA ASN A 41 -7.24 -10.73 14.80
C ASN A 41 -8.54 -10.59 15.62
N ASP A 42 -9.11 -9.39 15.73
CA ASP A 42 -10.32 -9.16 16.52
C ASP A 42 -11.59 -9.50 15.70
N PRO A 43 -12.68 -9.98 16.36
CA PRO A 43 -13.94 -10.25 15.70
C PRO A 43 -14.55 -9.06 14.93
N HIS A 44 -14.27 -7.82 15.34
CA HIS A 44 -14.69 -6.63 14.59
C HIS A 44 -14.06 -6.57 13.20
N VAL A 45 -12.79 -6.97 13.08
CA VAL A 45 -12.08 -7.05 11.78
C VAL A 45 -12.69 -8.16 10.90
N GLU A 46 -13.00 -9.32 11.49
CA GLU A 46 -13.69 -10.38 10.74
C GLU A 46 -15.05 -9.91 10.22
N ALA A 47 -15.79 -9.18 11.03
CA ALA A 47 -17.07 -8.58 10.61
C ALA A 47 -16.88 -7.56 9.48
N ALA A 48 -15.83 -6.73 9.54
CA ALA A 48 -15.50 -5.77 8.49
C ALA A 48 -15.10 -6.48 7.18
N VAL A 49 -14.33 -7.57 7.24
CA VAL A 49 -14.00 -8.39 6.06
C VAL A 49 -15.26 -8.96 5.42
N LYS A 50 -16.19 -9.53 6.21
CA LYS A 50 -17.49 -10.03 5.72
C LYS A 50 -18.34 -8.93 5.10
N PHE A 51 -18.31 -7.72 5.67
CA PHE A 51 -18.98 -6.56 5.10
C PHE A 51 -18.40 -6.16 3.75
N VAL A 52 -17.07 -6.13 3.61
CA VAL A 52 -16.38 -5.82 2.35
C VAL A 52 -16.69 -6.88 1.30
N ASP A 53 -16.59 -8.17 1.64
CA ASP A 53 -16.93 -9.29 0.74
C ASP A 53 -18.38 -9.18 0.23
N SER A 54 -19.33 -8.98 1.13
CA SER A 54 -20.75 -8.79 0.78
C SER A 54 -20.97 -7.56 -0.09
N SER A 55 -20.20 -6.49 0.14
CA SER A 55 -20.27 -5.25 -0.64
C SER A 55 -19.73 -5.43 -2.05
N VAL A 56 -18.62 -6.16 -2.22
CA VAL A 56 -18.06 -6.53 -3.53
C VAL A 56 -19.04 -7.40 -4.31
N ASN A 57 -19.65 -8.39 -3.65
CA ASN A 57 -20.68 -9.22 -4.27
C ASN A 57 -21.90 -8.41 -4.71
N ALA A 58 -22.40 -7.50 -3.87
CA ALA A 58 -23.52 -6.62 -4.21
C ALA A 58 -23.19 -5.68 -5.37
N LEU A 59 -21.98 -5.11 -5.40
CA LEU A 59 -21.49 -4.31 -6.51
C LEU A 59 -21.49 -5.12 -7.81
N GLN A 60 -20.88 -6.30 -7.79
CA GLN A 60 -20.79 -7.19 -8.95
C GLN A 60 -22.18 -7.60 -9.47
N ALA A 61 -23.08 -8.00 -8.58
CA ALA A 61 -24.44 -8.38 -8.93
C ALA A 61 -25.22 -7.22 -9.56
N THR A 62 -25.06 -6.01 -9.01
CA THR A 62 -25.69 -4.80 -9.55
C THR A 62 -25.17 -4.47 -10.95
N LEU A 63 -23.86 -4.54 -11.15
CA LEU A 63 -23.23 -4.19 -12.43
C LEU A 63 -23.44 -5.26 -13.50
N ALA A 64 -23.65 -6.52 -13.13
CA ALA A 64 -23.97 -7.60 -14.08
C ALA A 64 -25.25 -7.31 -14.88
N THR A 65 -26.18 -6.50 -14.34
CA THR A 65 -27.42 -6.10 -15.04
C THR A 65 -27.17 -5.20 -16.25
N LEU A 66 -25.98 -4.60 -16.38
CA LEU A 66 -25.63 -3.68 -17.47
C LEU A 66 -25.11 -4.38 -18.74
N ASN A 67 -24.82 -5.70 -18.67
CA ASN A 67 -24.23 -6.47 -19.77
C ASN A 67 -22.93 -5.86 -20.35
N LEU A 68 -22.13 -5.22 -19.51
CA LEU A 68 -20.83 -4.65 -19.88
C LEU A 68 -19.69 -5.61 -19.56
N PRO A 69 -18.60 -5.62 -20.35
CA PRO A 69 -17.42 -6.45 -20.09
C PRO A 69 -16.54 -5.81 -18.99
N ILE A 70 -16.95 -5.95 -17.74
CA ILE A 70 -16.28 -5.31 -16.60
C ILE A 70 -15.18 -6.22 -16.07
N ASN A 71 -13.99 -5.66 -15.87
CA ASN A 71 -12.89 -6.27 -15.14
C ASN A 71 -12.85 -5.71 -13.72
N TYR A 72 -12.56 -6.57 -12.76
CA TYR A 72 -12.43 -6.24 -11.36
C TYR A 72 -11.01 -6.55 -10.89
N ILE A 73 -10.43 -5.62 -10.15
CA ILE A 73 -9.17 -5.81 -9.43
C ILE A 73 -9.42 -5.40 -7.98
N PHE A 74 -9.34 -6.37 -7.08
CA PHE A 74 -9.34 -6.15 -5.65
C PHE A 74 -7.90 -6.15 -5.17
N VAL A 75 -7.46 -5.05 -4.59
CA VAL A 75 -6.09 -4.88 -4.12
C VAL A 75 -6.10 -4.08 -2.83
N SER A 76 -5.36 -4.54 -1.81
CA SER A 76 -5.05 -3.72 -0.65
C SER A 76 -3.67 -3.07 -0.81
N ASP A 77 -3.47 -1.96 -0.15
CA ASP A 77 -2.21 -1.20 -0.15
C ASP A 77 -1.16 -1.82 0.79
N HIS A 78 -1.60 -2.42 1.90
CA HIS A 78 -0.75 -3.06 2.91
C HIS A 78 -1.54 -4.11 3.70
N GLY A 79 -0.84 -4.81 4.57
CA GLY A 79 -1.39 -5.64 5.63
C GLY A 79 -1.48 -4.87 6.96
N MET A 80 -1.56 -5.60 8.09
CA MET A 80 -1.70 -5.01 9.41
C MET A 80 -1.12 -5.96 10.46
N THR A 81 -0.35 -5.44 11.42
CA THR A 81 0.16 -6.21 12.55
C THR A 81 -0.32 -5.65 13.88
N LYS A 82 -0.40 -6.51 14.89
CA LYS A 82 -0.69 -6.10 16.26
C LYS A 82 0.58 -5.60 16.93
N VAL A 83 0.48 -4.45 17.62
CA VAL A 83 1.60 -3.84 18.34
C VAL A 83 1.37 -3.78 19.84
N ASP A 84 2.47 -3.61 20.61
CA ASP A 84 2.45 -3.36 22.05
C ASP A 84 2.14 -1.88 22.31
N ASN A 85 0.86 -1.57 22.33
CA ASN A 85 0.39 -0.19 22.52
C ASN A 85 0.40 0.29 23.98
N ASP A 86 0.72 -0.61 24.94
CA ASP A 86 0.91 -0.26 26.34
C ASP A 86 2.35 0.16 26.65
N ASN A 87 3.33 -0.40 25.94
CA ASN A 87 4.74 -0.14 26.14
C ASN A 87 5.41 0.38 24.88
N THR A 88 4.94 1.54 24.39
CA THR A 88 5.48 2.21 23.22
C THR A 88 6.85 2.86 23.49
N LEU A 89 7.60 3.09 22.43
CA LEU A 89 8.88 3.78 22.51
C LEU A 89 8.65 5.30 22.36
N GLY A 90 9.16 6.08 23.30
CA GLY A 90 9.28 7.53 23.15
C GLY A 90 10.43 7.90 22.21
N MET A 91 10.69 9.20 22.08
CA MET A 91 11.84 9.69 21.34
C MET A 91 13.14 9.11 21.93
N PRO A 92 13.97 8.40 21.15
CA PRO A 92 15.25 7.90 21.65
C PRO A 92 16.13 9.02 22.18
N LYS A 93 16.69 8.84 23.38
CA LYS A 93 17.47 9.88 24.07
C LYS A 93 18.71 10.34 23.29
N ALA A 94 19.20 9.51 22.39
CA ALA A 94 20.34 9.82 21.53
C ALA A 94 20.01 10.85 20.42
N ILE A 95 18.71 11.12 20.18
CA ILE A 95 18.28 12.06 19.16
C ILE A 95 18.18 13.47 19.78
N ASP A 96 19.09 14.33 19.40
CA ASP A 96 19.01 15.77 19.72
C ASP A 96 18.09 16.48 18.71
N THR A 97 16.91 16.89 19.13
CA THR A 97 15.94 17.60 18.28
C THR A 97 16.39 19.03 17.90
N ALA A 98 17.41 19.59 18.56
CA ALA A 98 18.05 20.80 18.10
C ALA A 98 18.88 20.54 16.83
N ALA A 99 19.61 19.43 16.79
CA ALA A 99 20.46 19.01 15.68
C ALA A 99 19.70 18.31 14.54
N PHE A 100 18.52 17.72 14.81
CA PHE A 100 17.72 17.01 13.84
C PHE A 100 16.29 17.52 13.78
N ARG A 101 15.70 17.51 12.57
CA ARG A 101 14.25 17.54 12.38
C ARG A 101 13.76 16.10 12.34
N VAL A 102 12.76 15.79 13.16
CA VAL A 102 12.18 14.44 13.28
C VAL A 102 10.68 14.53 13.02
N PRO A 103 10.22 14.28 11.80
CA PRO A 103 8.78 14.13 11.53
C PRO A 103 8.18 12.97 12.34
N TRP A 104 6.91 13.08 12.65
CA TRP A 104 6.21 12.00 13.35
C TRP A 104 6.11 10.75 12.48
N GLY A 105 6.40 9.61 13.11
CA GLY A 105 6.25 8.28 12.56
C GLY A 105 6.09 7.28 13.70
N ASP A 106 5.42 6.17 13.48
CA ASP A 106 5.23 5.13 14.50
C ASP A 106 5.91 3.80 14.13
N ALA A 107 5.86 3.39 12.87
CA ALA A 107 6.53 2.19 12.37
C ALA A 107 8.01 2.45 11.98
N LEU A 108 8.34 3.69 11.66
CA LEU A 108 9.71 4.17 11.44
C LEU A 108 9.76 5.70 11.61
N ILE A 109 10.93 6.24 11.87
CA ILE A 109 11.16 7.68 11.88
C ILE A 109 12.35 8.04 11.01
N HIS A 110 12.24 9.19 10.36
CA HIS A 110 13.30 9.80 9.57
C HIS A 110 13.98 10.91 10.37
N LEU A 111 15.30 10.95 10.34
CA LEU A 111 16.09 12.03 10.94
C LEU A 111 16.71 12.87 9.83
N TYR A 112 16.37 14.15 9.80
CA TYR A 112 16.95 15.13 8.88
C TYR A 112 17.92 16.00 9.66
N ALA A 113 19.21 15.88 9.37
CA ALA A 113 20.25 16.62 10.07
C ALA A 113 20.17 18.12 9.73
N LYS A 114 20.13 18.94 10.76
CA LYS A 114 20.41 20.38 10.67
C LYS A 114 21.91 20.65 10.86
N GLU A 115 22.60 19.72 11.52
CA GLU A 115 24.03 19.70 11.77
C GLU A 115 24.62 18.37 11.28
N GLU A 116 25.25 18.37 10.11
CA GLU A 116 25.84 17.17 9.50
C GLU A 116 26.85 16.46 10.40
N SER A 117 27.63 17.23 11.17
CA SER A 117 28.61 16.71 12.13
C SER A 117 27.99 15.80 13.22
N LYS A 118 26.70 15.85 13.43
CA LYS A 118 25.97 15.04 14.43
C LYS A 118 25.49 13.68 13.88
N ILE A 119 25.48 13.46 12.57
CA ILE A 119 24.93 12.24 11.96
C ILE A 119 25.65 11.01 12.52
N GLN A 120 26.98 10.92 12.40
CA GLN A 120 27.73 9.74 12.80
C GLN A 120 27.63 9.45 14.30
N SER A 121 27.77 10.46 15.15
CA SER A 121 27.68 10.29 16.60
C SER A 121 26.28 9.84 17.06
N THR A 122 25.23 10.35 16.42
CA THR A 122 23.84 9.95 16.70
C THR A 122 23.58 8.50 16.22
N TYR A 123 24.04 8.17 15.03
CA TYR A 123 23.98 6.80 14.49
C TYR A 123 24.66 5.80 15.44
N ASP A 124 25.89 6.05 15.86
CA ASP A 124 26.65 5.16 16.76
C ASP A 124 25.98 5.03 18.15
N ALA A 125 25.33 6.07 18.61
CA ALA A 125 24.59 6.04 19.86
C ALA A 125 23.29 5.25 19.74
N LEU A 126 22.53 5.41 18.65
CA LEU A 126 21.29 4.66 18.39
C LEU A 126 21.53 3.17 18.19
N LYS A 127 22.65 2.77 17.57
CA LYS A 127 23.00 1.33 17.39
C LYS A 127 23.16 0.57 18.68
N LYS A 128 23.30 1.23 19.82
CA LYS A 128 23.41 0.59 21.14
C LYS A 128 22.05 0.22 21.75
N ASP A 129 20.98 0.73 21.19
CA ASP A 129 19.63 0.45 21.67
C ASP A 129 19.11 -0.87 21.03
N SER A 130 18.85 -1.87 21.86
CA SER A 130 18.40 -3.19 21.43
C SER A 130 16.94 -3.25 20.95
N LEU A 131 16.17 -2.18 21.12
CA LEU A 131 14.76 -2.11 20.75
C LEU A 131 14.52 -1.51 19.35
N ILE A 132 15.59 -1.01 18.72
CA ILE A 132 15.52 -0.34 17.42
C ILE A 132 16.64 -0.80 16.49
N SER A 133 16.42 -0.63 15.20
CA SER A 133 17.47 -0.63 14.18
C SER A 133 17.65 0.78 13.66
N VAL A 134 18.88 1.17 13.37
CA VAL A 134 19.19 2.45 12.71
C VAL A 134 20.00 2.20 11.46
N PHE A 135 19.69 2.94 10.41
CA PHE A 135 20.32 2.83 9.11
C PHE A 135 20.74 4.22 8.61
N GLN A 136 21.95 4.33 8.07
CA GLN A 136 22.23 5.33 7.04
C GLN A 136 21.55 4.87 5.74
N LEU A 137 21.20 5.77 4.82
CA LEU A 137 20.39 5.39 3.65
C LEU A 137 21.01 4.24 2.83
N ASP A 138 22.33 4.25 2.62
CA ASP A 138 23.00 3.21 1.84
C ASP A 138 23.11 1.86 2.56
N GLU A 139 22.76 1.78 3.84
CA GLU A 139 22.71 0.57 4.64
C GLU A 139 21.30 -0.08 4.68
N THR A 140 20.29 0.62 4.18
CA THR A 140 18.92 0.07 4.12
C THR A 140 18.89 -1.16 3.20
N PRO A 141 17.99 -2.14 3.46
CA PRO A 141 17.81 -3.26 2.56
C PRO A 141 17.50 -2.81 1.13
N ASP A 142 18.06 -3.49 0.13
CA ASP A 142 17.88 -3.13 -1.28
C ASP A 142 16.40 -3.08 -1.70
N TYR A 143 15.59 -3.97 -1.18
CA TYR A 143 14.16 -4.08 -1.48
C TYR A 143 13.28 -2.99 -0.84
N TRP A 144 13.85 -2.14 0.02
CA TRP A 144 13.14 -0.93 0.49
C TRP A 144 13.19 0.19 -0.54
N HIS A 145 14.16 0.17 -1.45
CA HIS A 145 14.42 1.26 -2.41
C HIS A 145 14.66 2.61 -1.71
N TYR A 146 15.31 2.59 -0.53
CA TYR A 146 15.55 3.74 0.32
C TYR A 146 17.01 4.23 0.30
N LYS A 147 17.85 3.66 -0.58
CA LYS A 147 19.24 4.11 -0.71
C LYS A 147 19.30 5.49 -1.33
N LYS A 148 20.40 6.21 -1.12
CA LYS A 148 20.62 7.55 -1.70
C LYS A 148 20.40 7.61 -3.21
N LYS A 149 20.80 6.55 -3.93
CA LYS A 149 20.59 6.44 -5.39
C LYS A 149 19.11 6.38 -5.78
N ASP A 150 18.24 5.88 -4.88
CA ASP A 150 16.82 5.70 -5.10
C ASP A 150 16.02 6.94 -4.63
N ASP A 151 16.57 7.70 -3.68
CA ASP A 151 15.96 8.94 -3.15
C ASP A 151 16.33 10.18 -3.98
N ILE A 152 15.94 10.19 -5.24
CA ILE A 152 16.25 11.28 -6.18
C ILE A 152 15.70 12.65 -5.75
N TYR A 153 14.74 12.68 -4.83
CA TYR A 153 14.12 13.89 -4.31
C TYR A 153 14.56 14.27 -2.90
N GLN A 154 15.51 13.53 -2.31
CA GLN A 154 16.05 13.75 -0.97
C GLN A 154 14.94 13.83 0.12
N ARG A 155 14.03 12.87 0.13
CA ARG A 155 12.86 12.82 1.02
C ARG A 155 13.06 11.97 2.27
N LEU A 156 14.08 11.12 2.30
CA LEU A 156 14.25 10.11 3.35
C LEU A 156 15.08 10.59 4.55
N GLY A 157 15.72 11.74 4.46
CA GLY A 157 16.60 12.27 5.52
C GLY A 157 17.96 11.59 5.52
N ASP A 158 18.68 11.66 6.66
CA ASP A 158 20.05 11.16 6.79
C ASP A 158 20.12 9.83 7.52
N LEU A 159 19.21 9.60 8.48
CA LEU A 159 19.08 8.35 9.22
C LEU A 159 17.63 7.89 9.25
N ILE A 160 17.44 6.58 9.19
CA ILE A 160 16.15 5.92 9.37
C ILE A 160 16.23 5.05 10.62
N VAL A 161 15.27 5.20 11.52
CA VAL A 161 15.20 4.43 12.77
C VAL A 161 13.90 3.63 12.80
N VAL A 162 14.01 2.32 13.00
CA VAL A 162 12.90 1.38 12.93
C VAL A 162 12.78 0.64 14.27
N PRO A 163 11.61 0.64 14.91
CA PRO A 163 11.40 -0.12 16.14
C PRO A 163 11.30 -1.61 15.82
N HIS A 164 11.79 -2.47 16.75
CA HIS A 164 11.59 -3.90 16.62
C HIS A 164 10.18 -4.29 17.04
N LEU A 165 9.42 -4.94 16.17
CA LEU A 165 8.10 -5.47 16.50
C LEU A 165 8.15 -6.33 17.80
N PRO A 166 7.14 -6.24 18.66
CA PRO A 166 5.88 -5.52 18.50
C PRO A 166 5.92 -4.04 18.94
N LYS A 167 7.11 -3.44 19.13
CA LYS A 167 7.26 -2.05 19.55
C LYS A 167 6.92 -1.08 18.40
N VAL A 168 6.42 0.09 18.78
CA VAL A 168 6.17 1.25 17.92
C VAL A 168 6.62 2.52 18.62
N PHE A 169 6.95 3.54 17.86
CA PHE A 169 7.14 4.87 18.40
C PHE A 169 5.80 5.54 18.73
N ASN A 170 5.77 6.26 19.83
CA ASN A 170 4.66 7.14 20.18
C ASN A 170 5.19 8.36 20.91
N PHE A 171 5.18 9.51 20.24
CA PHE A 171 5.65 10.78 20.81
C PHE A 171 4.50 11.62 21.38
N SER A 172 3.29 11.06 21.43
CA SER A 172 2.11 11.70 21.98
C SER A 172 1.83 11.19 23.38
N THR A 173 1.05 11.95 24.15
CA THR A 173 0.52 11.52 25.44
C THR A 173 -0.71 10.61 25.31
N ARG A 174 -1.26 10.46 24.10
CA ARG A 174 -2.40 9.58 23.83
C ARG A 174 -1.90 8.16 23.55
N LYS A 175 -2.64 7.17 24.02
CA LYS A 175 -2.40 5.79 23.69
C LYS A 175 -2.55 5.59 22.17
N THR A 176 -1.61 4.88 21.56
CA THR A 176 -1.71 4.52 20.14
C THR A 176 -2.69 3.37 19.91
N THR A 177 -3.10 3.15 18.68
CA THR A 177 -4.01 2.06 18.27
C THR A 177 -3.31 0.69 18.36
N LEU A 178 -4.11 -0.38 18.41
CA LEU A 178 -3.63 -1.77 18.54
C LEU A 178 -3.06 -2.34 17.25
N GLY A 179 -3.60 -1.95 16.09
CA GLY A 179 -3.10 -2.35 14.79
C GLY A 179 -2.25 -1.25 14.17
N LYS A 180 -1.17 -1.64 13.52
CA LYS A 180 -0.25 -0.76 12.79
C LYS A 180 0.28 -1.43 11.53
N HIS A 181 0.66 -0.61 10.57
CA HIS A 181 1.32 -1.01 9.33
C HIS A 181 2.50 -0.06 9.02
N GLY A 182 3.17 -0.24 7.88
CA GLY A 182 4.32 0.59 7.51
C GLY A 182 5.65 0.07 8.07
N PHE A 183 5.68 -1.19 8.52
CA PHE A 183 6.91 -1.91 8.87
C PHE A 183 7.58 -2.47 7.60
N ASP A 184 8.64 -3.27 7.80
CA ASP A 184 9.33 -3.96 6.72
C ASP A 184 8.33 -4.68 5.80
N ASN A 185 8.37 -4.37 4.50
CA ASN A 185 7.43 -4.93 3.50
C ASN A 185 7.61 -6.43 3.26
N HIS A 186 8.72 -7.03 3.71
CA HIS A 186 8.90 -8.48 3.73
C HIS A 186 8.32 -9.14 4.99
N HIS A 187 7.89 -8.36 5.99
CA HIS A 187 7.20 -8.94 7.15
C HIS A 187 5.87 -9.55 6.72
N PRO A 188 5.55 -10.81 7.09
CA PRO A 188 4.34 -11.49 6.63
C PRO A 188 3.04 -10.71 6.85
N ASP A 189 2.94 -10.00 7.99
CA ASP A 189 1.75 -9.22 8.34
C ASP A 189 1.58 -7.95 7.48
N MET A 190 2.61 -7.55 6.73
CA MET A 190 2.55 -6.40 5.82
C MET A 190 2.08 -6.77 4.42
N ARG A 191 1.91 -8.05 4.12
CA ARG A 191 1.46 -8.52 2.81
C ARG A 191 0.07 -8.01 2.50
N ALA A 192 -0.10 -7.51 1.28
CA ALA A 192 -1.36 -7.04 0.73
C ALA A 192 -2.12 -8.18 0.03
N SER A 193 -3.43 -8.03 -0.09
CA SER A 193 -4.28 -8.96 -0.85
C SER A 193 -4.39 -8.51 -2.30
N PHE A 194 -4.37 -9.48 -3.23
CA PHE A 194 -4.65 -9.24 -4.64
C PHE A 194 -5.56 -10.31 -5.21
N MET A 195 -6.65 -9.90 -5.86
CA MET A 195 -7.54 -10.76 -6.63
C MET A 195 -7.97 -10.02 -7.89
N ALA A 196 -8.06 -10.73 -9.02
CA ALA A 196 -8.49 -10.12 -10.27
C ALA A 196 -9.36 -11.09 -11.07
N TRP A 197 -10.45 -10.59 -11.63
CA TRP A 197 -11.38 -11.37 -12.43
C TRP A 197 -12.11 -10.53 -13.48
N GLY A 198 -12.70 -11.15 -14.46
CA GLY A 198 -13.38 -10.51 -15.56
C GLY A 198 -12.82 -10.96 -16.92
N PRO A 199 -13.31 -10.39 -18.02
CA PRO A 199 -12.95 -10.84 -19.38
C PRO A 199 -11.46 -10.79 -19.71
N ALA A 200 -10.71 -9.84 -19.11
CA ALA A 200 -9.28 -9.71 -19.36
C ALA A 200 -8.42 -10.74 -18.62
N PHE A 201 -8.97 -11.44 -17.64
CA PHE A 201 -8.20 -12.33 -16.76
C PHE A 201 -8.43 -13.79 -17.06
N LYS A 202 -7.39 -14.62 -16.94
CA LYS A 202 -7.50 -16.08 -16.93
C LYS A 202 -8.15 -16.53 -15.63
N LYS A 203 -8.93 -17.61 -15.71
CA LYS A 203 -9.66 -18.16 -14.55
C LYS A 203 -8.84 -19.23 -13.83
N GLY A 204 -9.05 -19.33 -12.51
CA GLY A 204 -8.54 -20.41 -11.68
C GLY A 204 -7.03 -20.41 -11.48
N LEU A 205 -6.38 -19.26 -11.60
CA LEU A 205 -4.96 -19.13 -11.34
C LEU A 205 -4.70 -18.78 -9.87
N ILE A 206 -3.65 -19.38 -9.32
CA ILE A 206 -2.97 -18.95 -8.12
C ILE A 206 -1.57 -18.53 -8.58
N ILE A 207 -1.13 -17.35 -8.15
CA ILE A 207 0.16 -16.78 -8.55
C ILE A 207 1.02 -16.54 -7.31
N ASP A 208 2.32 -16.47 -7.51
CA ASP A 208 3.28 -16.12 -6.47
C ASP A 208 3.11 -14.67 -6.01
N ASP A 209 3.64 -14.35 -4.84
CA ASP A 209 3.71 -12.99 -4.32
C ASP A 209 4.45 -12.07 -5.29
N PHE A 210 4.02 -10.82 -5.36
CA PHE A 210 4.63 -9.82 -6.23
C PHE A 210 4.56 -8.43 -5.58
N GLU A 211 5.41 -7.52 -6.02
CA GLU A 211 5.40 -6.14 -5.55
C GLU A 211 4.21 -5.36 -6.12
N ASN A 212 3.49 -4.63 -5.27
CA ASN A 212 2.24 -3.93 -5.60
C ASN A 212 2.39 -2.91 -6.75
N VAL A 213 3.58 -2.36 -6.96
CA VAL A 213 3.90 -1.48 -8.10
C VAL A 213 3.59 -2.11 -9.46
N ASN A 214 3.55 -3.44 -9.55
CA ASN A 214 3.25 -4.17 -10.78
C ASN A 214 1.75 -4.17 -11.16
N VAL A 215 0.86 -3.69 -10.29
CA VAL A 215 -0.57 -3.56 -10.60
C VAL A 215 -0.83 -2.46 -11.64
N TYR A 216 -0.11 -1.34 -11.56
CA TYR A 216 -0.28 -0.25 -12.52
C TYR A 216 -0.07 -0.68 -13.98
N PRO A 217 1.03 -1.38 -14.35
CA PRO A 217 1.24 -1.83 -15.73
C PRO A 217 0.13 -2.69 -16.32
N ILE A 218 -0.47 -3.60 -15.52
CA ILE A 218 -1.59 -4.42 -16.05
C ILE A 218 -2.88 -3.61 -16.22
N VAL A 219 -3.15 -2.66 -15.34
CA VAL A 219 -4.29 -1.76 -15.50
C VAL A 219 -4.13 -0.92 -16.75
N ALA A 220 -2.96 -0.30 -16.96
CA ALA A 220 -2.65 0.46 -18.15
C ALA A 220 -2.81 -0.38 -19.42
N LYS A 221 -2.31 -1.63 -19.40
CA LYS A 221 -2.44 -2.56 -20.52
C LYS A 221 -3.90 -2.92 -20.83
N ILE A 222 -4.73 -3.20 -19.81
CA ILE A 222 -6.15 -3.51 -19.99
C ILE A 222 -6.89 -2.32 -20.59
N LEU A 223 -6.54 -1.09 -20.18
CA LEU A 223 -7.12 0.15 -20.68
C LEU A 223 -6.55 0.60 -22.03
N GLY A 224 -5.52 -0.06 -22.55
CA GLY A 224 -4.84 0.34 -23.80
C GLY A 224 -4.08 1.66 -23.70
N LEU A 225 -3.63 2.01 -22.49
CA LEU A 225 -2.87 3.23 -22.24
C LEU A 225 -1.38 3.00 -22.50
N ASP A 226 -0.76 3.93 -23.20
CA ASP A 226 0.68 3.98 -23.37
C ASP A 226 1.33 4.59 -22.11
N TYR A 227 2.44 4.03 -21.67
CA TYR A 227 3.26 4.58 -20.59
C TYR A 227 4.74 4.33 -20.86
N ASN A 228 5.58 5.17 -20.27
CA ASN A 228 7.03 4.99 -20.35
C ASN A 228 7.51 4.11 -19.20
N GLU A 229 7.97 2.89 -19.52
CA GLU A 229 8.49 1.93 -18.53
C GLU A 229 9.68 2.44 -17.71
N ASN A 230 10.39 3.47 -18.21
CA ASN A 230 11.50 4.08 -17.47
C ASN A 230 11.04 5.06 -16.37
N ASN A 231 9.77 5.44 -16.39
CA ASN A 231 9.20 6.40 -15.42
C ASN A 231 8.42 5.72 -14.30
N ILE A 232 8.39 4.38 -14.28
CA ILE A 232 7.66 3.58 -13.28
C ILE A 232 8.51 2.40 -12.80
N ASP A 233 8.30 1.98 -11.56
CA ASP A 233 9.01 0.83 -10.99
C ASP A 233 8.38 -0.49 -11.40
N GLY A 234 7.07 -0.54 -11.58
CA GLY A 234 6.33 -1.73 -11.98
C GLY A 234 6.69 -2.25 -13.37
N LYS A 235 6.69 -3.57 -13.54
CA LYS A 235 7.03 -4.26 -14.79
C LYS A 235 5.86 -5.13 -15.26
N ILE A 236 5.42 -4.93 -16.51
CA ILE A 236 4.29 -5.66 -17.09
C ILE A 236 4.51 -7.19 -17.14
N ASN A 237 5.75 -7.64 -17.33
CA ASN A 237 6.06 -9.06 -17.44
C ASN A 237 5.75 -9.85 -16.15
N VAL A 238 5.75 -9.22 -14.99
CA VAL A 238 5.45 -9.86 -13.69
C VAL A 238 4.03 -10.43 -13.67
N LEU A 239 3.04 -9.66 -14.10
CA LEU A 239 1.63 -10.05 -14.08
C LEU A 239 1.03 -10.33 -15.47
N ASN A 240 1.79 -10.18 -16.54
CA ASN A 240 1.26 -10.39 -17.90
C ASN A 240 0.69 -11.79 -18.11
N SER A 241 1.22 -12.80 -17.42
CA SER A 241 0.79 -14.20 -17.53
C SER A 241 -0.63 -14.46 -17.07
N ILE A 242 -1.21 -13.59 -16.22
CA ILE A 242 -2.60 -13.72 -15.73
C ILE A 242 -3.63 -13.18 -16.73
N LEU A 243 -3.19 -12.40 -17.71
CA LEU A 243 -4.09 -11.82 -18.70
C LEU A 243 -4.45 -12.82 -19.80
N GLN A 244 -5.69 -12.73 -20.29
CA GLN A 244 -6.09 -13.38 -21.54
C GLN A 244 -5.31 -12.77 -22.72
N PRO A 245 -5.03 -13.54 -23.78
CA PRO A 245 -4.55 -12.95 -25.02
C PRO A 245 -5.54 -11.87 -25.51
N ILE A 246 -5.03 -10.68 -25.78
CA ILE A 246 -5.89 -9.62 -26.36
C ILE A 246 -6.28 -10.04 -27.77
N PRO A 247 -7.57 -10.22 -28.09
CA PRO A 247 -8.00 -10.53 -29.43
C PRO A 247 -7.48 -9.47 -30.41
N SER A 248 -6.96 -9.91 -31.54
CA SER A 248 -6.42 -9.02 -32.58
C SER A 248 -7.41 -7.96 -33.09
N THR A 249 -8.70 -8.18 -32.87
CA THR A 249 -9.79 -7.27 -33.23
C THR A 249 -9.93 -6.05 -32.31
N MET A 250 -9.35 -6.07 -31.09
CA MET A 250 -9.39 -4.94 -30.16
C MET A 250 -8.18 -3.97 -30.28
N LYS A 251 -7.25 -4.21 -31.19
CA LYS A 251 -6.07 -3.34 -31.42
C LYS A 251 -6.38 -2.06 -32.19
N ALA A 252 -7.61 -1.76 -32.56
CA ALA A 252 -7.94 -0.70 -33.52
C ALA A 252 -8.75 0.48 -32.97
N ALA A 253 -8.91 0.64 -31.68
CA ALA A 253 -9.43 1.89 -31.11
C ALA A 253 -8.27 2.76 -30.63
N LYS A 254 -7.40 3.21 -31.54
CA LYS A 254 -6.54 4.35 -31.27
C LYS A 254 -7.43 5.59 -31.26
N HIS A 255 -7.46 6.25 -30.12
CA HIS A 255 -8.07 7.57 -30.00
C HIS A 255 -7.40 8.53 -30.99
N ASN A 256 -8.18 9.02 -31.96
CA ASN A 256 -7.88 10.23 -32.71
C ASN A 256 -8.15 11.45 -31.82
#